data_a41640049a14f8ef2733a0fef13ca73a
#
_entry.id   a41640049a14f8ef2733a0fef13ca73a
#
_cell.length_a   1.000
_cell.length_b   1.000
_cell.length_c   1.000
_cell.angle_alpha   90.00
_cell.angle_beta   90.00
_cell.angle_gamma   90.00
#
_symmetry.space_group_name_H-M   'P 1'
#
loop_
_entity.id
_entity.type
_entity.pdbx_description
1 polymer ?
#
loop_
_entity_poly.entity_id
_entity_poly.type
_entity_poly.pdbx_seq_one_letter_code
_entity_poly.pdbx_strand_id
1 'polypeptide(L)'
;MIEKDPDLYMRMLHYTLTSLYYKEDKIQFNEFYKKLDAFYKRKHNGFNTTSKLLYYSYGLNAKMNYSLLHHDFQKCLLLIPEIKKEIEKFDDYVDPHRHIIYYYKIAWIYFIQDKLSLALDYITKIVRDKNNYLRDDLYLYARLMQLLIHFELGHDALVGSLMLSIQRQAQLLNDNNQIINLILNYIRLTIKDPSKDNLENASIMHNKLTKLRVD
;
A
#
# COMPACT_ATOMS: atom_id res chain seq x y z
N MET A 1 -21.31 -14.64 19.12
CA MET A 1 -19.87 -14.52 18.81
C MET A 1 -19.33 -13.15 19.20
N ILE A 2 -19.94 -12.03 18.77
CA ILE A 2 -19.48 -10.63 19.04
C ILE A 2 -19.34 -10.34 20.55
N GLU A 3 -20.28 -10.81 21.35
CA GLU A 3 -20.30 -10.54 22.80
C GLU A 3 -19.37 -11.44 23.62
N LYS A 4 -19.01 -12.61 23.08
CA LYS A 4 -18.15 -13.57 23.76
C LYS A 4 -16.66 -13.32 23.53
N ASP A 5 -16.28 -12.89 22.32
CA ASP A 5 -14.89 -12.61 21.94
C ASP A 5 -14.86 -11.50 20.87
N PRO A 6 -14.83 -10.23 21.28
CA PRO A 6 -14.76 -9.12 20.34
C PRO A 6 -13.45 -9.06 19.56
N ASP A 7 -12.34 -9.51 20.15
CA ASP A 7 -11.03 -9.51 19.48
C ASP A 7 -11.02 -10.51 18.32
N LEU A 8 -11.52 -11.72 18.54
CA LEU A 8 -11.65 -12.72 17.50
C LEU A 8 -12.57 -12.21 16.36
N TYR A 9 -13.69 -11.58 16.72
CA TYR A 9 -14.62 -11.02 15.73
C TYR A 9 -13.96 -9.92 14.88
N MET A 10 -13.21 -8.99 15.50
CA MET A 10 -12.46 -7.96 14.79
C MET A 10 -11.41 -8.56 13.84
N ARG A 11 -10.68 -9.60 14.31
CA ARG A 11 -9.69 -10.29 13.46
C ARG A 11 -10.34 -10.96 12.26
N MET A 12 -11.45 -11.67 12.44
CA MET A 12 -12.18 -12.32 11.35
C MET A 12 -12.64 -11.31 10.31
N LEU A 13 -13.26 -10.20 10.75
CA LEU A 13 -13.68 -9.13 9.84
C LEU A 13 -12.49 -8.50 9.11
N HIS A 14 -11.40 -8.23 9.81
CA HIS A 14 -10.20 -7.67 9.22
C HIS A 14 -9.62 -8.55 8.11
N TYR A 15 -9.44 -9.86 8.35
CA TYR A 15 -8.89 -10.77 7.35
C TYR A 15 -9.85 -10.97 6.18
N THR A 16 -11.16 -11.05 6.44
CA THR A 16 -12.18 -11.13 5.39
C THR A 16 -12.14 -9.89 4.49
N LEU A 17 -12.18 -8.69 5.09
CA LEU A 17 -12.12 -7.44 4.34
C LEU A 17 -10.79 -7.27 3.57
N THR A 18 -9.68 -7.70 4.15
CA THR A 18 -8.38 -7.66 3.49
C THR A 18 -8.36 -8.59 2.27
N SER A 19 -8.87 -9.81 2.40
CA SER A 19 -8.99 -10.76 1.28
C SER A 19 -9.88 -10.21 0.16
N LEU A 20 -11.04 -9.65 0.51
CA LEU A 20 -11.98 -9.07 -0.46
C LEU A 20 -11.41 -7.81 -1.14
N TYR A 21 -10.60 -7.02 -0.42
CA TYR A 21 -9.89 -5.90 -0.99
C TYR A 21 -8.91 -6.34 -2.08
N TYR A 22 -8.09 -7.37 -1.82
CA TYR A 22 -7.15 -7.89 -2.83
C TYR A 22 -7.84 -8.57 -4.01
N LYS A 23 -9.03 -9.15 -3.79
CA LYS A 23 -9.87 -9.69 -4.88
C LYS A 23 -10.65 -8.62 -5.63
N GLU A 24 -10.62 -7.37 -5.17
CA GLU A 24 -11.42 -6.26 -5.68
C GLU A 24 -12.94 -6.55 -5.70
N ASP A 25 -13.41 -7.45 -4.84
CA ASP A 25 -14.83 -7.77 -4.71
C ASP A 25 -15.56 -6.67 -3.94
N LYS A 26 -15.96 -5.64 -4.66
CA LYS A 26 -16.66 -4.46 -4.10
C LYS A 26 -17.98 -4.81 -3.44
N ILE A 27 -18.71 -5.80 -3.97
CA ILE A 27 -20.03 -6.17 -3.49
C ILE A 27 -19.90 -6.79 -2.11
N GLN A 28 -19.14 -7.86 -1.98
CA GLN A 28 -18.93 -8.53 -0.71
C GLN A 28 -18.18 -7.63 0.28
N PHE A 29 -17.19 -6.85 -0.18
CA PHE A 29 -16.49 -5.90 0.67
C PHE A 29 -17.47 -4.94 1.35
N ASN A 30 -18.40 -4.35 0.60
CA ASN A 30 -19.41 -3.42 1.13
C ASN A 30 -20.32 -4.09 2.17
N GLU A 31 -20.69 -5.35 1.96
CA GLU A 31 -21.50 -6.10 2.92
C GLU A 31 -20.77 -6.30 4.25
N PHE A 32 -19.52 -6.78 4.20
CA PHE A 32 -18.72 -6.99 5.41
C PHE A 32 -18.29 -5.68 6.07
N TYR A 33 -18.07 -4.63 5.29
CA TYR A 33 -17.78 -3.29 5.82
C TYR A 33 -18.96 -2.73 6.63
N LYS A 34 -20.21 -2.95 6.18
CA LYS A 34 -21.40 -2.59 6.98
C LYS A 34 -21.46 -3.33 8.32
N LYS A 35 -21.03 -4.61 8.36
CA LYS A 35 -20.94 -5.38 9.62
C LYS A 35 -19.89 -4.78 10.56
N LEU A 36 -18.76 -4.36 10.03
CA LEU A 36 -17.72 -3.67 10.77
C LEU A 36 -18.22 -2.32 11.29
N ASP A 37 -18.81 -1.49 10.45
CA ASP A 37 -19.37 -0.18 10.82
C ASP A 37 -20.44 -0.30 11.91
N ALA A 38 -21.32 -1.28 11.81
CA ALA A 38 -22.33 -1.58 12.84
C ALA A 38 -21.67 -2.00 14.17
N PHE A 39 -20.57 -2.74 14.12
CA PHE A 39 -19.80 -3.09 15.32
C PHE A 39 -19.18 -1.84 15.94
N TYR A 40 -18.59 -0.94 15.15
CA TYR A 40 -17.96 0.29 15.62
C TYR A 40 -18.95 1.32 16.23
N LYS A 41 -20.21 1.28 15.84
CA LYS A 41 -21.28 2.14 16.42
C LYS A 41 -21.74 1.69 17.80
N ARG A 42 -21.36 0.49 18.24
CA ARG A 42 -21.70 0.01 19.60
C ARG A 42 -20.73 0.63 20.62
N LYS A 43 -21.21 0.79 21.87
CA LYS A 43 -20.33 1.18 22.97
C LYS A 43 -19.47 -0.03 23.39
N HIS A 44 -18.16 0.12 23.34
CA HIS A 44 -17.21 -0.90 23.74
C HIS A 44 -16.55 -0.52 25.08
N ASN A 45 -17.33 -0.54 26.15
CA ASN A 45 -16.84 -0.29 27.50
C ASN A 45 -16.03 -1.51 27.95
N GLY A 46 -14.84 -1.28 28.51
CA GLY A 46 -14.01 -2.34 29.06
C GLY A 46 -12.99 -2.96 28.12
N PHE A 47 -12.80 -2.43 26.90
CA PHE A 47 -11.69 -2.87 26.05
C PHE A 47 -10.35 -2.64 26.74
N ASN A 48 -9.53 -3.69 26.82
CA ASN A 48 -8.14 -3.59 27.24
C ASN A 48 -7.29 -2.91 26.12
N THR A 49 -6.00 -2.69 26.38
CA THR A 49 -5.10 -2.03 25.43
C THR A 49 -5.03 -2.75 24.09
N THR A 50 -4.95 -4.08 24.11
CA THR A 50 -4.91 -4.91 22.89
C THR A 50 -6.19 -4.78 22.07
N SER A 51 -7.35 -4.88 22.71
CA SER A 51 -8.65 -4.72 22.04
C SER A 51 -8.82 -3.32 21.44
N LYS A 52 -8.36 -2.27 22.14
CA LYS A 52 -8.35 -0.90 21.61
C LYS A 52 -7.46 -0.77 20.39
N LEU A 53 -6.25 -1.35 20.43
CA LEU A 53 -5.34 -1.37 19.30
C LEU A 53 -5.97 -2.05 18.07
N LEU A 54 -6.56 -3.24 18.25
CA LEU A 54 -7.25 -3.95 17.16
C LEU A 54 -8.41 -3.13 16.62
N TYR A 55 -9.20 -2.53 17.52
CA TYR A 55 -10.33 -1.69 17.16
C TYR A 55 -9.91 -0.53 16.25
N TYR A 56 -8.93 0.27 16.66
CA TYR A 56 -8.47 1.41 15.86
C TYR A 56 -7.75 0.98 14.59
N SER A 57 -6.77 0.09 14.67
CA SER A 57 -5.95 -0.26 13.51
C SER A 57 -6.75 -1.00 12.43
N TYR A 58 -7.59 -1.94 12.80
CA TYR A 58 -8.42 -2.65 11.81
C TYR A 58 -9.50 -1.75 11.21
N GLY A 59 -10.08 -0.84 12.04
CA GLY A 59 -11.04 0.14 11.56
C GLY A 59 -10.47 1.11 10.55
N LEU A 60 -9.31 1.70 10.85
CA LEU A 60 -8.63 2.62 9.93
C LEU A 60 -8.18 1.91 8.65
N ASN A 61 -7.63 0.69 8.78
CA ASN A 61 -7.27 -0.08 7.60
C ASN A 61 -8.48 -0.40 6.71
N ALA A 62 -9.61 -0.77 7.29
CA ALA A 62 -10.84 -1.04 6.56
C ALA A 62 -11.41 0.22 5.88
N LYS A 63 -11.42 1.37 6.57
CA LYS A 63 -11.83 2.66 6.00
C LYS A 63 -10.95 3.05 4.81
N MET A 64 -9.63 2.89 4.94
CA MET A 64 -8.69 3.19 3.88
C MET A 64 -8.87 2.24 2.69
N ASN A 65 -9.00 0.93 2.93
CA ASN A 65 -9.26 -0.05 1.87
C ASN A 65 -10.60 0.23 1.16
N TYR A 66 -11.64 0.60 1.90
CA TYR A 66 -12.93 1.00 1.33
C TYR A 66 -12.75 2.17 0.35
N SER A 67 -12.07 3.23 0.80
CA SER A 67 -11.87 4.44 -0.02
C SER A 67 -10.99 4.15 -1.24
N LEU A 68 -9.93 3.35 -1.10
CA LEU A 68 -9.07 2.93 -2.22
C LEU A 68 -9.85 2.08 -3.24
N LEU A 69 -10.66 1.11 -2.78
CA LEU A 69 -11.46 0.23 -3.62
C LEU A 69 -12.51 1.00 -4.44
N HIS A 70 -13.01 2.11 -3.89
CA HIS A 70 -13.95 3.01 -4.55
C HIS A 70 -13.28 4.19 -5.28
N HIS A 71 -11.94 4.23 -5.35
CA HIS A 71 -11.16 5.32 -5.95
C HIS A 71 -11.44 6.70 -5.32
N ASP A 72 -11.88 6.75 -4.06
CA ASP A 72 -12.14 7.97 -3.32
C ASP A 72 -10.85 8.45 -2.61
N PHE A 73 -9.91 8.94 -3.40
CA PHE A 73 -8.59 9.35 -2.91
C PHE A 73 -8.66 10.56 -1.98
N GLN A 74 -9.69 11.41 -2.10
CA GLN A 74 -9.88 12.54 -1.18
C GLN A 74 -10.20 12.04 0.24
N LYS A 75 -11.07 11.04 0.37
CA LYS A 75 -11.31 10.41 1.68
C LYS A 75 -10.05 9.74 2.23
N CYS A 76 -9.24 9.12 1.36
CA CYS A 76 -7.96 8.58 1.81
C CYS A 76 -7.07 9.65 2.43
N LEU A 77 -6.96 10.84 1.81
CA LEU A 77 -6.17 11.96 2.35
C LEU A 77 -6.69 12.41 3.72
N LEU A 78 -8.01 12.44 3.93
CA LEU A 78 -8.61 12.82 5.21
C LEU A 78 -8.33 11.80 6.33
N LEU A 79 -8.05 10.54 6.00
CA LEU A 79 -7.71 9.50 6.98
C LEU A 79 -6.24 9.56 7.43
N ILE A 80 -5.34 10.19 6.66
CA ILE A 80 -3.90 10.21 6.97
C ILE A 80 -3.60 10.80 8.34
N PRO A 81 -4.17 11.94 8.77
CA PRO A 81 -3.93 12.48 10.12
C PRO A 81 -4.38 11.53 11.23
N GLU A 82 -5.50 10.82 11.04
CA GLU A 82 -6.01 9.83 11.99
C GLU A 82 -5.05 8.65 12.14
N ILE A 83 -4.52 8.15 11.00
CA ILE A 83 -3.55 7.07 10.96
C ILE A 83 -2.23 7.49 11.63
N LYS A 84 -1.73 8.70 11.38
CA LYS A 84 -0.53 9.22 12.03
C LYS A 84 -0.67 9.24 13.55
N LYS A 85 -1.79 9.78 14.02
CA LYS A 85 -2.10 9.83 15.46
C LYS A 85 -2.17 8.45 16.09
N GLU A 86 -2.67 7.46 15.35
CA GLU A 86 -2.71 6.08 15.83
C GLU A 86 -1.33 5.46 15.90
N ILE A 87 -0.51 5.64 14.86
CA ILE A 87 0.88 5.19 14.86
C ILE A 87 1.61 5.76 16.08
N GLU A 88 1.54 7.07 16.31
CA GLU A 88 2.20 7.74 17.44
C GLU A 88 1.70 7.22 18.80
N LYS A 89 0.39 6.98 18.92
CA LYS A 89 -0.22 6.54 20.18
C LYS A 89 0.13 5.11 20.58
N PHE A 90 0.35 4.25 19.60
CA PHE A 90 0.55 2.82 19.83
C PHE A 90 1.92 2.32 19.34
N ASP A 91 2.88 3.22 19.15
CA ASP A 91 4.21 2.90 18.61
C ASP A 91 4.90 1.77 19.37
N ASP A 92 4.83 1.79 20.71
CA ASP A 92 5.39 0.75 21.58
C ASP A 92 4.64 -0.59 21.56
N TYR A 93 3.43 -0.64 21.03
CA TYR A 93 2.54 -1.81 21.08
C TYR A 93 2.24 -2.41 19.71
N VAL A 94 2.57 -1.69 18.63
CA VAL A 94 2.29 -2.12 17.26
C VAL A 94 3.48 -2.86 16.70
N ASP A 95 3.21 -4.01 16.12
CA ASP A 95 4.17 -4.70 15.28
C ASP A 95 4.67 -3.74 14.17
N PRO A 96 6.00 -3.52 14.05
CA PRO A 96 6.59 -2.67 13.02
C PRO A 96 6.06 -2.92 11.60
N HIS A 97 5.66 -4.16 11.30
CA HIS A 97 5.04 -4.51 10.01
C HIS A 97 3.76 -3.76 9.68
N ARG A 98 2.98 -3.38 10.68
CA ARG A 98 1.75 -2.60 10.46
C ARG A 98 2.06 -1.18 10.05
N HIS A 99 3.11 -0.58 10.63
CA HIS A 99 3.58 0.75 10.25
C HIS A 99 4.01 0.77 8.78
N ILE A 100 4.75 -0.25 8.35
CA ILE A 100 5.21 -0.37 6.95
C ILE A 100 4.01 -0.43 5.99
N ILE A 101 2.96 -1.18 6.32
CA ILE A 101 1.74 -1.23 5.50
C ILE A 101 1.07 0.15 5.40
N TYR A 102 0.97 0.89 6.50
CA TYR A 102 0.40 2.23 6.50
C TYR A 102 1.28 3.21 5.73
N TYR A 103 2.60 3.19 5.94
CA TYR A 103 3.52 4.04 5.20
C TYR A 103 3.43 3.80 3.70
N TYR A 104 3.36 2.54 3.27
CA TYR A 104 3.20 2.20 1.86
C TYR A 104 1.89 2.73 1.29
N LYS A 105 0.75 2.54 1.98
CA LYS A 105 -0.54 3.06 1.54
C LYS A 105 -0.59 4.59 1.48
N ILE A 106 -0.02 5.27 2.49
CA ILE A 106 0.06 6.73 2.51
C ILE A 106 0.92 7.23 1.34
N ALA A 107 2.07 6.61 1.11
CA ALA A 107 2.93 6.94 -0.03
C ALA A 107 2.19 6.77 -1.36
N TRP A 108 1.46 5.66 -1.52
CA TRP A 108 0.63 5.41 -2.70
C TRP A 108 -0.43 6.48 -2.94
N ILE A 109 -1.12 6.92 -1.87
CA ILE A 109 -2.12 7.98 -1.94
C ILE A 109 -1.48 9.31 -2.35
N TYR A 110 -0.34 9.67 -1.77
CA TYR A 110 0.38 10.88 -2.14
C TYR A 110 0.91 10.82 -3.57
N PHE A 111 1.41 9.66 -4.01
CA PHE A 111 1.87 9.46 -5.38
C PHE A 111 0.75 9.68 -6.42
N ILE A 112 -0.43 9.07 -6.22
CA ILE A 112 -1.59 9.27 -7.12
C ILE A 112 -2.05 10.73 -7.15
N GLN A 113 -1.83 11.48 -6.06
CA GLN A 113 -2.20 12.90 -5.94
C GLN A 113 -1.07 13.84 -6.39
N ASP A 114 -0.07 13.34 -7.09
CA ASP A 114 1.10 14.09 -7.58
C ASP A 114 1.86 14.83 -6.46
N LYS A 115 1.76 14.37 -5.21
CA LYS A 115 2.49 14.89 -4.06
C LYS A 115 3.77 14.09 -3.85
N LEU A 116 4.64 14.11 -4.87
CA LEU A 116 5.79 13.22 -4.99
C LEU A 116 6.77 13.32 -3.81
N SER A 117 7.05 14.53 -3.31
CA SER A 117 7.95 14.73 -2.16
C SER A 117 7.39 14.06 -0.90
N LEU A 118 6.09 14.20 -0.62
CA LEU A 118 5.45 13.56 0.51
C LEU A 118 5.42 12.03 0.35
N ALA A 119 5.18 11.53 -0.86
CA ALA A 119 5.25 10.10 -1.14
C ALA A 119 6.66 9.56 -0.86
N LEU A 120 7.71 10.28 -1.29
CA LEU A 120 9.10 9.91 -1.08
C LEU A 120 9.47 9.85 0.40
N ASP A 121 8.97 10.79 1.23
CA ASP A 121 9.19 10.79 2.68
C ASP A 121 8.72 9.49 3.34
N TYR A 122 7.52 8.99 2.95
CA TYR A 122 6.97 7.75 3.49
C TYR A 122 7.68 6.51 2.96
N ILE A 123 8.02 6.49 1.68
CA ILE A 123 8.80 5.40 1.09
C ILE A 123 10.20 5.31 1.72
N THR A 124 10.82 6.45 2.00
CA THR A 124 12.13 6.50 2.65
C THR A 124 12.11 5.87 4.04
N LYS A 125 11.02 6.04 4.80
CA LYS A 125 10.85 5.36 6.11
C LYS A 125 10.87 3.84 5.97
N ILE A 126 10.22 3.30 4.93
CA ILE A 126 10.22 1.87 4.67
C ILE A 126 11.60 1.37 4.23
N VAL A 127 12.23 2.07 3.28
CA VAL A 127 13.51 1.64 2.69
C VAL A 127 14.67 1.75 3.67
N ARG A 128 14.62 2.66 4.66
CA ARG A 128 15.64 2.82 5.69
C ARG A 128 15.45 1.94 6.92
N ASP A 129 14.31 1.28 7.05
CA ASP A 129 14.07 0.38 8.17
C ASP A 129 14.98 -0.85 8.05
N LYS A 130 15.80 -1.07 9.08
CA LYS A 130 16.75 -2.19 9.14
C LYS A 130 16.09 -3.55 9.39
N ASN A 131 14.82 -3.58 9.79
CA ASN A 131 14.04 -4.78 10.08
C ASN A 131 13.27 -5.32 8.86
N ASN A 132 13.63 -4.90 7.65
CA ASN A 132 12.90 -5.20 6.41
C ASN A 132 12.90 -6.68 5.97
N TYR A 133 13.79 -7.51 6.52
CA TYR A 133 13.88 -8.93 6.16
C TYR A 133 12.61 -9.77 6.46
N LEU A 134 11.64 -9.19 7.15
CA LEU A 134 10.38 -9.88 7.47
C LEU A 134 9.27 -9.67 6.42
N ARG A 135 9.44 -8.71 5.48
CA ARG A 135 8.49 -8.37 4.41
C ARG A 135 9.22 -7.97 3.14
N ASP A 136 10.05 -8.89 2.63
CA ASP A 136 10.83 -8.66 1.41
C ASP A 136 9.98 -8.29 0.20
N ASP A 137 8.76 -8.84 0.11
CA ASP A 137 7.75 -8.51 -0.89
C ASP A 137 7.40 -7.01 -0.86
N LEU A 138 7.02 -6.50 0.31
CA LEU A 138 6.61 -5.09 0.46
C LEU A 138 7.80 -4.14 0.29
N TYR A 139 8.99 -4.55 0.74
CA TYR A 139 10.21 -3.80 0.54
C TYR A 139 10.56 -3.64 -0.95
N LEU A 140 10.45 -4.71 -1.73
CA LEU A 140 10.68 -4.67 -3.17
C LEU A 140 9.71 -3.70 -3.87
N TYR A 141 8.42 -3.74 -3.52
CA TYR A 141 7.43 -2.79 -4.05
C TYR A 141 7.65 -1.35 -3.57
N ALA A 142 8.14 -1.15 -2.34
CA ALA A 142 8.53 0.17 -1.87
C ALA A 142 9.73 0.73 -2.68
N ARG A 143 10.71 -0.09 -2.99
CA ARG A 143 11.84 0.26 -3.87
C ARG A 143 11.38 0.58 -5.28
N LEU A 144 10.42 -0.16 -5.81
CA LEU A 144 9.83 0.11 -7.12
C LEU A 144 9.09 1.46 -7.12
N MET A 145 8.32 1.76 -6.07
CA MET A 145 7.67 3.06 -5.92
C MET A 145 8.70 4.19 -5.77
N GLN A 146 9.78 3.98 -5.02
CA GLN A 146 10.89 4.94 -4.92
C GLN A 146 11.48 5.25 -6.30
N LEU A 147 11.69 4.22 -7.13
CA LEU A 147 12.15 4.38 -8.50
C LEU A 147 11.18 5.22 -9.35
N LEU A 148 9.88 4.92 -9.28
CA LEU A 148 8.86 5.68 -10.02
C LEU A 148 8.83 7.15 -9.58
N ILE A 149 8.90 7.43 -8.28
CA ILE A 149 8.94 8.81 -7.77
C ILE A 149 10.18 9.55 -8.28
N HIS A 150 11.37 8.94 -8.24
CA HIS A 150 12.59 9.58 -8.75
C HIS A 150 12.55 9.76 -10.27
N PHE A 151 11.92 8.84 -11.00
CA PHE A 151 11.72 8.97 -12.44
C PHE A 151 10.82 10.17 -12.76
N GLU A 152 9.67 10.32 -12.08
CA GLU A 152 8.76 11.46 -12.25
C GLU A 152 9.40 12.81 -11.84
N LEU A 153 10.32 12.78 -10.86
CA LEU A 153 11.09 13.96 -10.44
C LEU A 153 12.27 14.30 -11.37
N GLY A 154 12.55 13.50 -12.40
CA GLY A 154 13.66 13.72 -13.33
C GLY A 154 15.05 13.47 -12.71
N HIS A 155 15.16 12.63 -11.68
CA HIS A 155 16.44 12.32 -11.02
C HIS A 155 17.19 11.20 -11.74
N ASP A 156 17.54 11.38 -13.01
CA ASP A 156 18.08 10.36 -13.93
C ASP A 156 19.28 9.59 -13.39
N ALA A 157 20.20 10.28 -12.70
CA ALA A 157 21.39 9.65 -12.10
C ALA A 157 21.03 8.59 -11.04
N LEU A 158 19.94 8.82 -10.28
CA LEU A 158 19.45 7.88 -9.27
C LEU A 158 18.63 6.75 -9.90
N VAL A 159 17.86 7.05 -10.92
CA VAL A 159 16.99 6.08 -11.61
C VAL A 159 17.78 4.88 -12.11
N GLY A 160 18.92 5.12 -12.78
CA GLY A 160 19.78 4.04 -13.29
C GLY A 160 20.28 3.09 -12.18
N SER A 161 20.75 3.64 -11.06
CA SER A 161 21.25 2.85 -9.93
C SER A 161 20.12 2.07 -9.22
N LEU A 162 18.95 2.68 -9.06
CA LEU A 162 17.77 2.04 -8.48
C LEU A 162 17.26 0.88 -9.33
N MET A 163 17.21 1.04 -10.66
CA MET A 163 16.81 -0.03 -11.58
C MET A 163 17.69 -1.26 -11.43
N LEU A 164 19.02 -1.09 -11.42
CA LEU A 164 19.96 -2.21 -11.22
C LEU A 164 19.77 -2.89 -9.87
N SER A 165 19.56 -2.11 -8.82
CA SER A 165 19.34 -2.63 -7.47
C SER A 165 18.04 -3.44 -7.36
N ILE A 166 16.94 -2.94 -7.93
CA ILE A 166 15.64 -3.62 -7.94
C ILE A 166 15.72 -4.92 -8.74
N GLN A 167 16.38 -4.89 -9.90
CA GLN A 167 16.55 -6.08 -10.73
C GLN A 167 17.32 -7.19 -10.00
N ARG A 168 18.41 -6.84 -9.31
CA ARG A 168 19.18 -7.80 -8.48
C ARG A 168 18.35 -8.37 -7.35
N GLN A 169 17.56 -7.53 -6.66
CA GLN A 169 16.73 -7.97 -5.55
C GLN A 169 15.61 -8.90 -6.02
N ALA A 170 14.93 -8.59 -7.13
CA ALA A 170 13.90 -9.45 -7.72
C ALA A 170 14.47 -10.83 -8.10
N GLN A 171 15.68 -10.87 -8.64
CA GLN A 171 16.37 -12.13 -8.94
C GLN A 171 16.68 -12.95 -7.69
N LEU A 172 17.13 -12.33 -6.60
CA LEU A 172 17.41 -13.01 -5.32
C LEU A 172 16.16 -13.62 -4.69
N LEU A 173 15.01 -12.98 -4.85
CA LEU A 173 13.73 -13.48 -4.36
C LEU A 173 13.09 -14.53 -5.28
N ASN A 174 13.76 -14.91 -6.38
CA ASN A 174 13.16 -15.72 -7.46
C ASN A 174 11.83 -15.15 -7.95
N ASP A 175 11.65 -13.85 -7.76
CA ASP A 175 10.44 -13.13 -8.18
C ASP A 175 10.58 -12.78 -9.68
N ASN A 176 10.06 -13.66 -10.51
CA ASN A 176 9.95 -13.41 -11.94
C ASN A 176 8.73 -12.52 -12.25
N ASN A 177 8.54 -11.49 -11.41
CA ASN A 177 7.40 -10.61 -11.48
C ASN A 177 7.38 -9.82 -12.79
N GLN A 178 6.46 -10.20 -13.67
CA GLN A 178 6.29 -9.59 -14.96
C GLN A 178 5.98 -8.09 -14.87
N ILE A 179 5.29 -7.65 -13.81
CA ILE A 179 4.96 -6.24 -13.56
C ILE A 179 6.23 -5.42 -13.35
N ILE A 180 7.14 -5.90 -12.51
CA ILE A 180 8.43 -5.22 -12.26
C ILE A 180 9.20 -5.08 -13.56
N ASN A 181 9.33 -6.18 -14.32
CA ASN A 181 10.04 -6.18 -15.60
C ASN A 181 9.41 -5.21 -16.62
N LEU A 182 8.08 -5.12 -16.67
CA LEU A 182 7.37 -4.17 -17.55
C LEU A 182 7.66 -2.72 -17.17
N ILE A 183 7.62 -2.40 -15.89
CA ILE A 183 7.89 -1.04 -15.38
C ILE A 183 9.36 -0.66 -15.66
N LEU A 184 10.31 -1.54 -15.33
CA LEU A 184 11.73 -1.30 -15.60
C LEU A 184 12.01 -1.09 -17.09
N ASN A 185 11.36 -1.88 -17.96
CA ASN A 185 11.51 -1.74 -19.40
C ASN A 185 10.92 -0.43 -19.93
N TYR A 186 9.75 -0.04 -19.42
CA TYR A 186 9.13 1.25 -19.78
C TYR A 186 10.05 2.41 -19.43
N ILE A 187 10.56 2.47 -18.19
CA ILE A 187 11.50 3.54 -17.77
C ILE A 187 12.75 3.55 -18.65
N ARG A 188 13.33 2.38 -18.96
CA ARG A 188 14.51 2.27 -19.82
C ARG A 188 14.26 2.83 -21.21
N LEU A 189 13.12 2.51 -21.82
CA LEU A 189 12.76 3.00 -23.14
C LEU A 189 12.56 4.52 -23.15
N THR A 190 11.88 5.05 -22.13
CA THR A 190 11.61 6.48 -22.00
C THR A 190 12.90 7.30 -21.80
N ILE A 191 13.85 6.80 -20.99
CA ILE A 191 15.14 7.49 -20.80
C ILE A 191 16.01 7.40 -22.05
N LYS A 192 15.97 6.26 -22.79
CA LYS A 192 16.79 6.07 -23.99
C LYS A 192 16.40 6.98 -25.14
N ASP A 193 15.13 7.27 -25.28
CA ASP A 193 14.60 8.11 -26.35
C ASP A 193 13.54 9.08 -25.81
N PRO A 194 13.98 10.19 -25.16
CA PRO A 194 13.05 11.19 -24.60
C PRO A 194 12.22 11.92 -25.65
N SER A 195 12.64 11.86 -26.93
CA SER A 195 11.95 12.52 -28.05
C SER A 195 10.82 11.68 -28.63
N LYS A 196 10.81 10.38 -28.35
CA LYS A 196 9.76 9.46 -28.80
C LYS A 196 8.49 9.69 -27.98
N ASP A 197 7.35 9.59 -28.67
CA ASP A 197 6.06 9.75 -27.99
C ASP A 197 5.91 8.77 -26.81
N ASN A 198 6.10 9.31 -25.60
CA ASN A 198 6.00 8.55 -24.35
C ASN A 198 4.59 7.96 -24.15
N LEU A 199 3.56 8.50 -24.84
CA LEU A 199 2.20 7.99 -24.83
C LEU A 199 2.11 6.60 -25.46
N GLU A 200 2.85 6.35 -26.55
CA GLU A 200 2.87 5.02 -27.17
C GLU A 200 3.48 3.97 -26.22
N ASN A 201 4.63 4.28 -25.62
CA ASN A 201 5.28 3.40 -24.65
C ASN A 201 4.39 3.15 -23.41
N ALA A 202 3.74 4.20 -22.90
CA ALA A 202 2.80 4.11 -21.78
C ALA A 202 1.57 3.27 -22.15
N SER A 203 1.01 3.43 -23.35
CA SER A 203 -0.11 2.62 -23.85
C SER A 203 0.25 1.14 -23.97
N ILE A 204 1.43 0.83 -24.51
CA ILE A 204 1.93 -0.55 -24.59
C ILE A 204 2.08 -1.16 -23.20
N MET A 205 2.67 -0.43 -22.25
CA MET A 205 2.81 -0.88 -20.86
C MET A 205 1.43 -1.10 -20.22
N HIS A 206 0.53 -0.14 -20.36
CA HIS A 206 -0.84 -0.24 -19.83
C HIS A 206 -1.57 -1.48 -20.34
N ASN A 207 -1.53 -1.71 -21.66
CA ASN A 207 -2.18 -2.88 -22.29
C ASN A 207 -1.60 -4.21 -21.78
N LYS A 208 -0.29 -4.28 -21.55
CA LYS A 208 0.36 -5.46 -20.99
C LYS A 208 -0.01 -5.68 -19.52
N LEU A 209 -0.03 -4.62 -18.71
CA LEU A 209 -0.44 -4.69 -17.30
C LEU A 209 -1.91 -5.12 -17.16
N THR A 210 -2.78 -4.62 -18.02
CA THR A 210 -4.21 -4.99 -18.03
C THR A 210 -4.41 -6.47 -18.34
N LYS A 211 -3.63 -7.05 -19.26
CA LYS A 211 -3.68 -8.48 -19.58
C LYS A 211 -3.23 -9.35 -18.38
N LEU A 212 -2.16 -8.95 -17.68
CA LEU A 212 -1.66 -9.68 -16.50
C LEU A 212 -2.63 -9.65 -15.31
N ARG A 213 -3.60 -8.75 -15.30
CA ARG A 213 -4.62 -8.66 -14.24
C ARG A 213 -5.77 -9.66 -14.44
N VAL A 214 -5.95 -10.17 -15.64
CA VAL A 214 -7.08 -11.04 -16.01
C VAL A 214 -6.73 -12.53 -15.84
N ASP A 215 -5.44 -12.87 -15.81
CA ASP A 215 -4.90 -14.22 -15.57
C ASP A 215 -4.64 -14.44 -14.06
#